data_236c561edd8103728bf591a32a7fc90e
#
_entry.id   236c561edd8103728bf591a32a7fc90e
#
_cell.length_a   1.000
_cell.length_b   1.000
_cell.length_c   1.000
_cell.angle_alpha   90.00
_cell.angle_beta   90.00
_cell.angle_gamma   90.00
#
_symmetry.space_group_name_H-M   'P 1'
#
loop_
_entity.id
_entity.type
_entity.pdbx_description
1 polymer ?
#
loop_
_entity_poly.entity_id
_entity_poly.type
_entity_poly.pdbx_seq_one_letter_code
_entity_poly.pdbx_strand_id
1 'polypeptide(L)'
;MHEELENFERNHVWDLVEPPPNCHPIGTKWVFKNKQEDGMVVRNKARLVAQGFCQKEGIDYEETFAPVAPNGCQVCFLNGFIEEEVYVRQPPGFESARFPNRVYKLRKALYGLKQAPRAWYARLKSFLLKSGFVMGSVDETLFLLSHDGDTLIVQIYVDDIIFGGSSHVLVSSFAEQMSREFEMSLMGELQFFLGLQIKQGP
;
A
#
# COMPACT_ATOMS: atom_id res chain seq x y z
N MET A 1 7.44 -16.17 2.32
CA MET A 1 6.12 -16.63 1.83
C MET A 1 5.15 -16.79 2.99
N HIS A 2 5.44 -17.61 4.02
CA HIS A 2 4.55 -17.72 5.20
C HIS A 2 4.32 -16.36 5.87
N GLU A 3 5.37 -15.61 6.16
CA GLU A 3 5.29 -14.25 6.73
C GLU A 3 4.36 -13.31 5.93
N GLU A 4 4.35 -13.43 4.60
CA GLU A 4 3.47 -12.65 3.73
C GLU A 4 2.00 -13.08 3.85
N LEU A 5 1.73 -14.38 3.92
CA LEU A 5 0.37 -14.90 4.08
C LEU A 5 -0.18 -14.59 5.48
N GLU A 6 0.63 -14.73 6.52
CA GLU A 6 0.28 -14.32 7.89
C GLU A 6 -0.04 -12.83 7.96
N ASN A 7 0.69 -11.99 7.20
CA ASN A 7 0.39 -10.57 7.07
C ASN A 7 -0.99 -10.35 6.43
N PHE A 8 -1.34 -11.10 5.39
CA PHE A 8 -2.65 -11.01 4.75
C PHE A 8 -3.80 -11.43 5.69
N GLU A 9 -3.59 -12.48 6.47
CA GLU A 9 -4.58 -12.93 7.47
C GLU A 9 -4.76 -11.87 8.58
N ARG A 10 -3.64 -11.37 9.15
CA ARG A 10 -3.65 -10.35 10.19
C ARG A 10 -4.35 -9.06 9.74
N ASN A 11 -4.14 -8.68 8.48
CA ASN A 11 -4.74 -7.48 7.88
C ASN A 11 -6.12 -7.72 7.26
N HIS A 12 -6.68 -8.94 7.35
CA HIS A 12 -7.96 -9.29 6.76
C HIS A 12 -8.07 -8.89 5.29
N VAL A 13 -7.04 -9.23 4.49
CA VAL A 13 -6.94 -8.84 3.08
C VAL A 13 -7.99 -9.57 2.24
N TRP A 14 -8.32 -10.81 2.60
CA TRP A 14 -9.19 -11.70 1.82
C TRP A 14 -9.96 -12.72 2.66
N ASP A 15 -10.95 -13.35 2.02
CA ASP A 15 -11.68 -14.50 2.54
C ASP A 15 -11.65 -15.67 1.55
N LEU A 16 -11.49 -16.89 2.06
CA LEU A 16 -11.56 -18.10 1.24
C LEU A 16 -13.02 -18.49 1.01
N VAL A 17 -13.50 -18.33 -0.22
CA VAL A 17 -14.90 -18.53 -0.59
C VAL A 17 -15.07 -19.53 -1.73
N GLU A 18 -16.29 -20.04 -1.92
CA GLU A 18 -16.63 -20.76 -3.13
C GLU A 18 -16.69 -19.79 -4.32
N PRO A 19 -16.11 -20.15 -5.49
CA PRO A 19 -16.15 -19.27 -6.64
C PRO A 19 -17.62 -19.06 -7.09
N PRO A 20 -18.06 -17.80 -7.27
CA PRO A 20 -19.38 -17.53 -7.84
C PRO A 20 -19.52 -18.11 -9.26
N PRO A 21 -20.76 -18.33 -9.73
CA PRO A 21 -21.00 -18.72 -11.13
C PRO A 21 -20.36 -17.70 -12.08
N ASN A 22 -19.68 -18.20 -13.12
CA ASN A 22 -18.96 -17.37 -14.11
C ASN A 22 -17.80 -16.50 -13.55
N CYS A 23 -17.32 -16.81 -12.36
CA CYS A 23 -16.14 -16.15 -11.81
C CYS A 23 -14.88 -16.48 -12.63
N HIS A 24 -14.09 -15.46 -12.93
CA HIS A 24 -12.79 -15.60 -13.59
C HIS A 24 -11.69 -15.13 -12.62
N PRO A 25 -11.27 -15.98 -11.66
CA PRO A 25 -10.34 -15.56 -10.64
C PRO A 25 -8.98 -15.20 -11.24
N ILE A 26 -8.45 -14.05 -10.86
CA ILE A 26 -7.15 -13.54 -11.29
C ILE A 26 -6.07 -14.46 -10.73
N GLY A 27 -5.09 -14.80 -11.57
CA GLY A 27 -3.95 -15.60 -11.14
C GLY A 27 -3.08 -14.85 -10.13
N THR A 28 -2.37 -15.58 -9.28
CA THR A 28 -1.36 -15.04 -8.37
C THR A 28 0.01 -15.63 -8.70
N LYS A 29 1.07 -14.91 -8.37
CA LYS A 29 2.46 -15.38 -8.48
C LYS A 29 3.32 -14.86 -7.36
N TRP A 30 4.32 -15.64 -6.99
CA TRP A 30 5.36 -15.19 -6.07
C TRP A 30 6.44 -14.40 -6.82
N VAL A 31 6.80 -13.24 -6.26
CA VAL A 31 7.93 -12.42 -6.70
C VAL A 31 8.94 -12.38 -5.56
N PHE A 32 10.17 -12.75 -5.86
CA PHE A 32 11.26 -12.79 -4.88
C PHE A 32 12.20 -11.61 -5.13
N LYS A 33 12.58 -10.93 -4.05
CA LYS A 33 13.56 -9.84 -4.08
C LYS A 33 14.55 -10.02 -2.94
N ASN A 34 15.84 -10.03 -3.27
CA ASN A 34 16.91 -10.04 -2.29
C ASN A 34 17.26 -8.59 -1.94
N LYS A 35 17.23 -8.26 -0.64
CA LYS A 35 17.83 -7.01 -0.16
C LYS A 35 19.31 -7.26 0.02
N GLN A 36 20.14 -6.43 -0.61
CA GLN A 36 21.60 -6.47 -0.48
C GLN A 36 22.07 -5.23 0.28
N GLU A 37 22.99 -5.42 1.20
CA GLU A 37 23.76 -4.37 1.87
C GLU A 37 25.23 -4.73 1.70
N ASP A 38 26.05 -3.81 1.22
CA ASP A 38 27.49 -4.01 0.92
C ASP A 38 27.78 -5.25 0.05
N GLY A 39 26.91 -5.54 -0.92
CA GLY A 39 27.06 -6.68 -1.82
C GLY A 39 26.67 -8.04 -1.24
N MET A 40 26.27 -8.11 0.02
CA MET A 40 25.76 -9.32 0.66
C MET A 40 24.23 -9.34 0.76
N VAL A 41 23.61 -10.49 0.52
CA VAL A 41 22.16 -10.66 0.67
C VAL A 41 21.84 -10.70 2.16
N VAL A 42 21.22 -9.64 2.67
CA VAL A 42 20.85 -9.50 4.09
C VAL A 42 19.46 -10.05 4.34
N ARG A 43 18.54 -9.95 3.38
CA ARG A 43 17.17 -10.43 3.53
C ARG A 43 16.58 -10.87 2.20
N ASN A 44 15.93 -12.04 2.20
CA ASN A 44 15.09 -12.49 1.09
C ASN A 44 13.64 -12.09 1.37
N LYS A 45 13.01 -11.40 0.43
CA LYS A 45 11.62 -11.00 0.54
C LYS A 45 10.80 -11.68 -0.55
N ALA A 46 9.75 -12.38 -0.15
CA ALA A 46 8.79 -12.99 -1.07
C ALA A 46 7.49 -12.19 -1.02
N ARG A 47 6.88 -11.95 -2.18
CA ARG A 47 5.62 -11.23 -2.33
C ARG A 47 4.67 -11.98 -3.18
N LEU A 48 3.42 -12.00 -2.76
CA LEU A 48 2.33 -12.48 -3.58
C LEU A 48 1.78 -11.33 -4.43
N VAL A 49 1.77 -11.51 -5.73
CA VAL A 49 1.37 -10.50 -6.71
C VAL A 49 0.22 -11.04 -7.55
N ALA A 50 -0.88 -10.31 -7.63
CA ALA A 50 -1.96 -10.60 -8.55
C ALA A 50 -1.55 -10.31 -10.00
N GLN A 51 -2.01 -11.13 -10.93
CA GLN A 51 -1.75 -10.95 -12.36
C GLN A 51 -2.74 -9.96 -12.96
N GLY A 52 -2.71 -8.70 -12.52
CA GLY A 52 -3.65 -7.65 -12.89
C GLY A 52 -3.69 -7.30 -14.38
N PHE A 53 -2.70 -7.75 -15.15
CA PHE A 53 -2.77 -7.65 -16.61
C PHE A 53 -3.90 -8.48 -17.24
N CYS A 54 -4.45 -9.46 -16.51
CA CYS A 54 -5.61 -10.24 -16.91
C CYS A 54 -6.94 -9.57 -16.54
N GLN A 55 -6.92 -8.47 -15.77
CA GLN A 55 -8.13 -7.75 -15.37
C GLN A 55 -8.81 -7.07 -16.56
N LYS A 56 -10.14 -7.09 -16.55
CA LYS A 56 -10.99 -6.46 -17.55
C LYS A 56 -11.65 -5.22 -16.97
N GLU A 57 -11.53 -4.09 -17.68
CA GLU A 57 -12.23 -2.86 -17.36
C GLU A 57 -13.75 -3.04 -17.43
N GLY A 58 -14.47 -2.43 -16.51
CA GLY A 58 -15.92 -2.57 -16.38
C GLY A 58 -16.39 -3.88 -15.74
N ILE A 59 -15.47 -4.82 -15.37
CA ILE A 59 -15.76 -6.07 -14.68
C ILE A 59 -14.95 -6.18 -13.38
N ASP A 60 -13.62 -6.14 -13.49
CA ASP A 60 -12.70 -6.31 -12.37
C ASP A 60 -12.28 -4.97 -11.73
N TYR A 61 -12.44 -3.89 -12.47
CA TYR A 61 -12.21 -2.50 -12.01
C TYR A 61 -12.93 -1.50 -12.92
N GLU A 62 -13.32 -0.36 -12.36
CA GLU A 62 -13.92 0.74 -13.13
C GLU A 62 -12.88 1.82 -13.43
N GLU A 63 -12.14 2.25 -12.42
CA GLU A 63 -11.18 3.34 -12.54
C GLU A 63 -9.86 3.01 -11.83
N THR A 64 -8.75 3.40 -12.44
CA THR A 64 -7.41 3.13 -11.89
C THR A 64 -6.61 4.39 -11.59
N PHE A 65 -7.14 5.57 -11.96
CA PHE A 65 -6.42 6.82 -11.76
C PHE A 65 -6.14 7.05 -10.26
N ALA A 66 -4.90 7.33 -9.98
CA ALA A 66 -4.43 7.84 -8.70
C ALA A 66 -3.35 8.90 -8.96
N PRO A 67 -3.28 9.96 -8.19
CA PRO A 67 -2.21 10.97 -8.34
C PRO A 67 -0.84 10.43 -7.87
N VAL A 68 -0.74 9.13 -7.64
CA VAL A 68 0.48 8.42 -7.24
C VAL A 68 0.86 7.39 -8.29
N ALA A 69 2.16 7.26 -8.57
CA ALA A 69 2.65 6.32 -9.57
C ALA A 69 2.42 4.84 -9.14
N PRO A 70 2.23 3.92 -10.10
CA PRO A 70 1.91 2.52 -9.78
C PRO A 70 3.07 1.66 -9.26
N ASN A 71 4.27 2.20 -9.16
CA ASN A 71 5.51 1.46 -8.88
C ASN A 71 6.10 1.82 -7.52
N GLY A 72 5.56 1.28 -6.45
CA GLY A 72 6.08 1.58 -5.12
C GLY A 72 5.96 0.47 -4.10
N CYS A 73 6.08 0.82 -2.83
CA CYS A 73 6.13 -0.07 -1.66
C CYS A 73 4.93 -1.02 -1.56
N GLN A 74 5.05 -1.83 -0.76
CA GLN A 74 4.76 -3.23 -0.79
C GLN A 74 3.73 -3.62 0.27
N VAL A 75 3.65 -2.89 1.35
CA VAL A 75 2.69 -3.11 2.43
C VAL A 75 1.55 -2.11 2.34
N CYS A 76 1.79 -0.95 1.73
CA CYS A 76 0.83 0.14 1.66
C CYS A 76 -0.47 -0.24 0.95
N PHE A 77 -0.38 -0.96 -0.17
CA PHE A 77 -1.57 -1.38 -0.92
C PHE A 77 -2.50 -2.29 -0.12
N LEU A 78 -1.96 -3.10 0.80
CA LEU A 78 -2.76 -3.96 1.67
C LEU A 78 -3.63 -3.17 2.68
N ASN A 79 -3.47 -1.86 2.76
CA ASN A 79 -4.32 -0.98 3.54
C ASN A 79 -5.48 -0.38 2.73
N GLY A 80 -5.40 -0.38 1.38
CA GLY A 80 -6.44 0.14 0.50
C GLY A 80 -7.63 -0.81 0.41
N PHE A 81 -8.84 -0.34 0.72
CA PHE A 81 -10.07 -1.10 0.48
C PHE A 81 -10.43 -1.05 -1.00
N ILE A 82 -10.92 -2.15 -1.53
CA ILE A 82 -11.49 -2.22 -2.87
C ILE A 82 -13.01 -2.35 -2.77
N GLU A 83 -13.71 -1.65 -3.64
CA GLU A 83 -15.17 -1.65 -3.70
C GLU A 83 -15.68 -2.73 -4.65
N GLU A 84 -14.89 -3.07 -5.65
CA GLU A 84 -15.19 -4.06 -6.67
C GLU A 84 -15.07 -5.50 -6.12
N GLU A 85 -15.87 -6.40 -6.65
CA GLU A 85 -15.78 -7.82 -6.36
C GLU A 85 -14.63 -8.50 -7.09
N VAL A 86 -13.47 -8.57 -6.48
CA VAL A 86 -12.27 -9.18 -7.05
C VAL A 86 -11.97 -10.51 -6.41
N TYR A 87 -11.76 -11.53 -7.23
CA TYR A 87 -11.41 -12.88 -6.83
C TYR A 87 -10.04 -13.25 -7.35
N VAL A 88 -9.20 -13.85 -6.50
CA VAL A 88 -7.87 -14.34 -6.88
C VAL A 88 -7.75 -15.83 -6.59
N ARG A 89 -6.93 -16.51 -7.37
CA ARG A 89 -6.59 -17.92 -7.14
C ARG A 89 -5.78 -18.04 -5.86
N GLN A 90 -5.88 -19.20 -5.22
CA GLN A 90 -5.02 -19.51 -4.08
C GLN A 90 -3.55 -19.42 -4.48
N PRO A 91 -2.69 -18.96 -3.55
CA PRO A 91 -1.26 -18.79 -3.83
C PRO A 91 -0.60 -20.10 -4.24
N PRO A 92 0.23 -20.11 -5.31
CA PRO A 92 0.93 -21.31 -5.73
C PRO A 92 1.78 -21.92 -4.61
N GLY A 93 1.56 -23.22 -4.32
CA GLY A 93 2.24 -23.98 -3.26
C GLY A 93 1.65 -23.78 -1.85
N PHE A 94 0.52 -23.07 -1.75
CA PHE A 94 -0.23 -22.85 -0.50
C PHE A 94 -1.74 -23.07 -0.69
N GLU A 95 -2.08 -23.88 -1.67
CA GLU A 95 -3.46 -24.25 -1.92
C GLU A 95 -4.00 -25.10 -0.77
N SER A 96 -5.23 -24.83 -0.34
CA SER A 96 -5.90 -25.58 0.73
C SER A 96 -6.17 -27.02 0.30
N ALA A 97 -5.58 -27.99 0.98
CA ALA A 97 -5.85 -29.41 0.74
C ALA A 97 -7.33 -29.78 0.96
N ARG A 98 -8.01 -29.06 1.88
CA ARG A 98 -9.43 -29.28 2.20
C ARG A 98 -10.38 -28.66 1.18
N PHE A 99 -9.97 -27.52 0.58
CA PHE A 99 -10.82 -26.72 -0.31
C PHE A 99 -10.04 -26.28 -1.56
N PRO A 100 -9.58 -27.22 -2.41
CA PRO A 100 -8.69 -26.90 -3.53
C PRO A 100 -9.35 -26.03 -4.60
N ASN A 101 -10.67 -26.08 -4.72
CA ASN A 101 -11.44 -25.35 -5.73
C ASN A 101 -11.91 -23.96 -5.25
N ARG A 102 -11.67 -23.59 -3.99
CA ARG A 102 -12.04 -22.27 -3.49
C ARG A 102 -11.08 -21.21 -4.00
N VAL A 103 -11.57 -19.97 -3.99
CA VAL A 103 -10.83 -18.75 -4.37
C VAL A 103 -10.82 -17.76 -3.21
N TYR A 104 -9.91 -16.81 -3.23
CA TYR A 104 -9.92 -15.71 -2.28
C TYR A 104 -10.69 -14.53 -2.84
N LYS A 105 -11.75 -14.11 -2.14
CA LYS A 105 -12.43 -12.83 -2.37
C LYS A 105 -11.63 -11.74 -1.66
N LEU A 106 -11.19 -10.73 -2.39
CA LEU A 106 -10.42 -9.63 -1.84
C LEU A 106 -11.33 -8.63 -1.12
N ARG A 107 -10.89 -8.16 0.04
CA ARG A 107 -11.44 -7.01 0.77
C ARG A 107 -10.56 -5.79 0.61
N LYS A 108 -9.26 -6.02 0.46
CA LYS A 108 -8.24 -4.99 0.30
C LYS A 108 -7.43 -5.24 -0.96
N ALA A 109 -6.82 -4.19 -1.45
CA ALA A 109 -6.00 -4.26 -2.64
C ALA A 109 -4.80 -5.20 -2.45
N LEU A 110 -4.44 -5.88 -3.51
CA LEU A 110 -3.28 -6.74 -3.60
C LEU A 110 -2.30 -6.17 -4.63
N TYR A 111 -1.03 -6.47 -4.46
CA TYR A 111 -0.02 -6.17 -5.44
C TYR A 111 -0.41 -6.63 -6.82
N GLY A 112 -0.13 -5.79 -7.82
CA GLY A 112 -0.33 -6.08 -9.20
C GLY A 112 -1.76 -5.87 -9.69
N LEU A 113 -2.73 -5.56 -8.82
CA LEU A 113 -4.05 -5.08 -9.24
C LEU A 113 -3.94 -3.67 -9.79
N LYS A 114 -4.68 -3.38 -10.86
CA LYS A 114 -4.69 -2.07 -11.52
C LYS A 114 -5.21 -0.96 -10.62
N GLN A 115 -6.22 -1.24 -9.78
CA GLN A 115 -6.82 -0.30 -8.85
C GLN A 115 -6.08 -0.17 -7.50
N ALA A 116 -5.03 -0.97 -7.25
CA ALA A 116 -4.34 -0.95 -5.96
C ALA A 116 -3.77 0.43 -5.56
N PRO A 117 -3.12 1.20 -6.47
CA PRO A 117 -2.64 2.54 -6.15
C PRO A 117 -3.77 3.50 -5.76
N ARG A 118 -4.90 3.42 -6.47
CA ARG A 118 -6.10 4.24 -6.18
C ARG A 118 -6.67 3.91 -4.81
N ALA A 119 -6.86 2.64 -4.50
CA ALA A 119 -7.38 2.18 -3.23
C ALA A 119 -6.50 2.62 -2.04
N TRP A 120 -5.19 2.51 -2.19
CA TRP A 120 -4.23 2.99 -1.20
C TRP A 120 -4.32 4.51 -1.00
N TYR A 121 -4.23 5.27 -2.10
CA TYR A 121 -4.31 6.73 -2.04
C TYR A 121 -5.62 7.20 -1.40
N ALA A 122 -6.76 6.63 -1.79
CA ALA A 122 -8.06 6.96 -1.21
C ALA A 122 -8.10 6.72 0.31
N ARG A 123 -7.52 5.62 0.78
CA ARG A 123 -7.43 5.29 2.21
C ARG A 123 -6.56 6.29 2.97
N LEU A 124 -5.38 6.61 2.44
CA LEU A 124 -4.45 7.57 3.05
C LEU A 124 -5.03 8.99 3.04
N LYS A 125 -5.58 9.44 1.91
CA LYS A 125 -6.28 10.72 1.79
C LYS A 125 -7.40 10.85 2.82
N SER A 126 -8.24 9.82 2.95
CA SER A 126 -9.33 9.82 3.95
C SER A 126 -8.80 9.94 5.38
N PHE A 127 -7.70 9.27 5.71
CA PHE A 127 -7.06 9.37 7.02
C PHE A 127 -6.52 10.78 7.27
N LEU A 128 -5.79 11.36 6.32
CA LEU A 128 -5.22 12.71 6.47
C LEU A 128 -6.31 13.78 6.62
N LEU A 129 -7.36 13.73 5.79
CA LEU A 129 -8.48 14.67 5.90
C LEU A 129 -9.21 14.56 7.25
N LYS A 130 -9.43 13.34 7.75
CA LYS A 130 -10.01 13.10 9.09
C LYS A 130 -9.11 13.59 10.21
N SER A 131 -7.81 13.59 10.00
CA SER A 131 -6.81 14.12 10.94
C SER A 131 -6.66 15.65 10.86
N GLY A 132 -7.50 16.35 10.07
CA GLY A 132 -7.54 17.81 9.99
C GLY A 132 -6.61 18.41 8.94
N PHE A 133 -5.94 17.59 8.13
CA PHE A 133 -5.15 18.10 7.01
C PHE A 133 -6.03 18.67 5.90
N VAL A 134 -5.51 19.66 5.20
CA VAL A 134 -6.09 20.23 4.00
C VAL A 134 -5.26 19.80 2.81
N MET A 135 -5.92 19.27 1.79
CA MET A 135 -5.26 18.87 0.54
C MET A 135 -4.93 20.10 -0.32
N GLY A 136 -3.77 20.10 -0.96
CA GLY A 136 -3.37 21.11 -1.89
C GLY A 136 -4.32 21.21 -3.08
N SER A 137 -4.59 22.44 -3.53
CA SER A 137 -5.51 22.69 -4.65
C SER A 137 -4.88 22.41 -6.02
N VAL A 138 -3.57 22.45 -6.13
CA VAL A 138 -2.83 22.23 -7.37
C VAL A 138 -2.19 20.83 -7.38
N ASP A 139 -1.72 20.39 -6.22
CA ASP A 139 -1.09 19.07 -6.05
C ASP A 139 -1.92 18.27 -5.04
N GLU A 140 -2.65 17.28 -5.53
CA GLU A 140 -3.47 16.38 -4.69
C GLU A 140 -2.63 15.47 -3.79
N THR A 141 -1.33 15.37 -3.99
CA THR A 141 -0.42 14.59 -3.14
C THR A 141 0.18 15.40 -2.00
N LEU A 142 -0.05 16.71 -1.97
CA LEU A 142 0.38 17.62 -0.93
C LEU A 142 -0.72 17.83 0.11
N PHE A 143 -0.39 17.68 1.39
CA PHE A 143 -1.31 17.93 2.51
C PHE A 143 -0.67 18.84 3.53
N LEU A 144 -1.47 19.76 4.08
CA LEU A 144 -1.06 20.78 5.02
C LEU A 144 -1.93 20.71 6.26
N LEU A 145 -1.30 20.76 7.43
CA LEU A 145 -1.96 20.93 8.72
C LEU A 145 -1.41 22.20 9.38
N SER A 146 -2.29 23.11 9.78
CA SER A 146 -1.94 24.28 10.58
C SER A 146 -2.59 24.15 11.96
N HIS A 147 -1.80 24.24 13.02
CA HIS A 147 -2.25 24.12 14.40
C HIS A 147 -1.46 25.07 15.30
N ASP A 148 -2.15 25.97 15.98
CA ASP A 148 -1.57 26.95 16.93
C ASP A 148 -0.39 27.77 16.36
N GLY A 149 -0.42 28.11 15.08
CA GLY A 149 0.64 28.86 14.39
C GLY A 149 1.77 28.00 13.84
N ASP A 150 1.78 26.72 14.15
CA ASP A 150 2.69 25.74 13.58
C ASP A 150 2.10 25.12 12.30
N THR A 151 2.99 24.68 11.43
CA THR A 151 2.60 24.03 10.16
C THR A 151 3.29 22.68 10.02
N LEU A 152 2.53 21.67 9.58
CA LEU A 152 3.04 20.36 9.18
C LEU A 152 2.67 20.14 7.71
N ILE A 153 3.65 19.75 6.92
CA ILE A 153 3.53 19.48 5.48
C ILE A 153 3.74 17.98 5.29
N VAL A 154 2.86 17.36 4.50
CA VAL A 154 2.95 15.95 4.12
C VAL A 154 2.90 15.87 2.61
N GLN A 155 3.89 15.24 2.00
CA GLN A 155 3.95 14.94 0.57
C GLN A 155 3.92 13.44 0.37
N ILE A 156 2.97 12.97 -0.44
CA ILE A 156 2.83 11.55 -0.79
C ILE A 156 3.54 11.31 -2.12
N TYR A 157 4.44 10.34 -2.13
CA TYR A 157 5.06 9.85 -3.36
C TYR A 157 4.94 8.31 -3.40
N VAL A 158 3.89 7.84 -4.03
CA VAL A 158 3.52 6.41 -4.14
C VAL A 158 3.29 5.79 -2.75
N ASP A 159 4.35 5.29 -2.16
CA ASP A 159 4.45 4.63 -0.86
C ASP A 159 5.35 5.37 0.11
N ASP A 160 6.20 6.23 -0.41
CA ASP A 160 7.03 7.10 0.40
C ASP A 160 6.19 8.30 0.85
N ILE A 161 6.16 8.54 2.15
CA ILE A 161 5.50 9.68 2.75
C ILE A 161 6.59 10.54 3.37
N ILE A 162 6.78 11.72 2.80
CA ILE A 162 7.70 12.72 3.33
C ILE A 162 6.89 13.73 4.11
N PHE A 163 7.33 14.05 5.30
CA PHE A 163 6.68 15.05 6.13
C PHE A 163 7.70 15.84 6.93
N GLY A 164 7.33 17.07 7.24
CA GLY A 164 8.14 17.99 8.03
C GLY A 164 7.32 19.20 8.45
N GLY A 165 7.77 19.90 9.47
CA GLY A 165 7.02 21.03 10.00
C GLY A 165 7.84 21.91 10.93
N SER A 166 7.24 23.02 11.35
CA SER A 166 7.86 23.99 12.25
C SER A 166 7.95 23.49 13.70
N SER A 167 7.13 22.49 14.08
CA SER A 167 7.05 21.95 15.43
C SER A 167 7.45 20.47 15.46
N HIS A 168 8.50 20.16 16.22
CA HIS A 168 8.93 18.77 16.43
C HIS A 168 7.83 17.91 17.09
N VAL A 169 6.99 18.51 17.94
CA VAL A 169 5.88 17.83 18.61
C VAL A 169 4.85 17.37 17.58
N LEU A 170 4.46 18.23 16.63
CA LEU A 170 3.53 17.89 15.56
C LEU A 170 4.10 16.79 14.66
N VAL A 171 5.38 16.90 14.27
CA VAL A 171 6.07 15.90 13.43
C VAL A 171 6.09 14.54 14.12
N SER A 172 6.46 14.48 15.40
CA SER A 172 6.52 13.23 16.18
C SER A 172 5.13 12.62 16.38
N SER A 173 4.14 13.44 16.72
CA SER A 173 2.75 12.99 16.89
C SER A 173 2.19 12.39 15.61
N PHE A 174 2.45 13.03 14.46
CA PHE A 174 2.05 12.50 13.15
C PHE A 174 2.73 11.17 12.83
N ALA A 175 4.04 11.05 13.08
CA ALA A 175 4.78 9.80 12.89
C ALA A 175 4.18 8.65 13.71
N GLU A 176 3.81 8.90 14.97
CA GLU A 176 3.15 7.91 15.82
C GLU A 176 1.76 7.54 15.28
N GLN A 177 0.96 8.51 14.85
CA GLN A 177 -0.36 8.27 14.28
C GLN A 177 -0.26 7.39 13.02
N MET A 178 0.66 7.71 12.12
CA MET A 178 0.92 6.93 10.91
C MET A 178 1.34 5.50 11.23
N SER A 179 2.23 5.32 12.21
CA SER A 179 2.71 3.99 12.63
C SER A 179 1.62 3.13 13.29
N ARG A 180 0.64 3.77 13.95
CA ARG A 180 -0.51 3.06 14.55
C ARG A 180 -1.57 2.67 13.53
N GLU A 181 -1.80 3.54 12.55
CA GLU A 181 -2.85 3.36 11.53
C GLU A 181 -2.42 2.45 10.39
N PHE A 182 -1.15 2.51 10.03
CA PHE A 182 -0.56 1.77 8.93
C PHE A 182 0.69 1.01 9.38
N GLU A 183 0.90 -0.19 8.89
CA GLU A 183 2.15 -0.94 9.13
C GLU A 183 3.31 -0.33 8.33
N MET A 184 3.76 0.86 8.72
CA MET A 184 4.82 1.62 8.05
C MET A 184 6.08 1.67 8.92
N SER A 185 7.25 1.62 8.25
CA SER A 185 8.54 1.82 8.90
C SER A 185 8.91 3.30 8.86
N LEU A 186 9.22 3.86 10.02
CA LEU A 186 9.78 5.21 10.12
C LEU A 186 11.26 5.15 9.75
N MET A 187 11.66 5.87 8.69
CA MET A 187 13.04 5.88 8.18
C MET A 187 13.94 6.95 8.84
N GLY A 188 13.36 7.79 9.73
CA GLY A 188 14.08 8.89 10.35
C GLY A 188 14.26 10.09 9.42
N GLU A 189 15.34 10.88 9.63
CA GLU A 189 15.63 12.04 8.81
C GLU A 189 15.90 11.65 7.36
N LEU A 190 15.37 12.46 6.44
CA LEU A 190 15.47 12.23 5.02
C LEU A 190 16.91 12.42 4.53
N GLN A 191 17.59 11.35 4.20
CA GLN A 191 18.97 11.35 3.68
C GLN A 191 19.02 11.12 2.15
N PHE A 192 18.07 10.34 1.62
CA PHE A 192 17.96 10.05 0.20
C PHE A 192 16.51 10.08 -0.22
N PHE A 193 16.24 10.69 -1.36
CA PHE A 193 14.93 10.68 -1.99
C PHE A 193 15.05 10.56 -3.51
N LEU A 194 14.40 9.57 -4.09
CA LEU A 194 14.43 9.30 -5.54
C LEU A 194 15.86 9.20 -6.13
N GLY A 195 16.78 8.64 -5.38
CA GLY A 195 18.19 8.52 -5.77
C GLY A 195 19.03 9.79 -5.57
N LEU A 196 18.43 10.86 -5.07
CA LEU A 196 19.12 12.10 -4.74
C LEU A 196 19.50 12.10 -3.25
N GLN A 197 20.75 12.47 -2.98
CA GLN A 197 21.20 12.70 -1.60
C GLN A 197 20.73 14.08 -1.12
N ILE A 198 20.07 14.10 0.04
CA ILE A 198 19.56 15.32 0.67
C ILE A 198 20.44 15.65 1.87
N LYS A 199 20.86 16.91 1.95
CA LYS A 199 21.52 17.47 3.13
C LYS A 199 20.61 18.54 3.71
N GLN A 200 20.16 18.32 4.94
CA GLN A 200 19.46 19.35 5.68
C GLN A 200 20.52 20.33 6.25
N GLY A 201 20.34 21.62 5.98
CA GLY A 201 21.14 22.66 6.59
C GLY A 201 20.71 22.94 8.04
N PRO A 202 21.53 23.65 8.79
CA PRO A 202 21.17 24.07 10.15
C PRO A 202 20.00 25.06 10.13
#